data_f7ae4f437031d92b125bf241968d39e6
#
_entry.id   f7ae4f437031d92b125bf241968d39e6
#
_cell.length_a   1.000
_cell.length_b   1.000
_cell.length_c   1.000
_cell.angle_alpha   90.00
_cell.angle_beta   90.00
_cell.angle_gamma   90.00
#
_symmetry.space_group_name_H-M   'P 1'
#
loop_
_entity.id
_entity.type
_entity.pdbx_description
1 polymer ?
#
loop_
_entity_poly.entity_id
_entity_poly.type
_entity_poly.pdbx_seq_one_letter_code
_entity_poly.pdbx_strand_id
1 'polypeptide(L)'
;MSHNLRLAFIIIGLAVMGWFIAPTVRWYFFTSEDKKEESNLSLDDMITEGYTKEQIDKVQSYKRLRNESVNMGLDLQGGIRIVLQADFEEYASRLERNVSSLSAEEKNEAMDRLISRLRGRIDQFGVSEVGIRKQGEDRVVVELPGARDPDRIKSVVLSQGALTFNLVDEQATALINSNDMVMGVFTNFEKVPEYGKQLYFYSEKDDFGRRVRGAPVIINKEPSLEGSSLIDASVTGGEFGEANVSFELNNEGATQFALVTAQNVNRMLAIVLDDKVISAPNINQEIRGGRGVITGRFTIEEAQDLARILKEGALPLNVTVIEEAVVGQSIGADSVKAGTTALFMAFILVALFMIATYRLSGILATIAMLINIVLVIAVLSPLRFTLTLPGIAGLILTMGMAVDANIIIFERIKEELSNIPTLLKFDILNYYDIKNTNLKNHIDEDGIVIYDKNK
;
A
#
# COMPACT_ATOMS: atom_id res chain seq x y z
N MET A 1 -25.53 -39.68 3.91
CA MET A 1 -25.76 -38.38 4.58
C MET A 1 -27.20 -38.04 4.44
N SER A 2 -27.94 -37.77 5.51
CA SER A 2 -29.38 -37.46 5.43
C SER A 2 -29.62 -36.14 4.64
N HIS A 3 -30.78 -35.99 4.02
CA HIS A 3 -31.12 -34.80 3.25
C HIS A 3 -31.03 -33.52 4.07
N ASN A 4 -31.48 -33.55 5.32
CA ASN A 4 -31.41 -32.46 6.26
C ASN A 4 -29.94 -32.05 6.60
N LEU A 5 -29.02 -33.02 6.66
CA LEU A 5 -27.62 -32.74 6.92
C LEU A 5 -26.96 -32.04 5.72
N ARG A 6 -27.28 -32.42 4.49
CA ARG A 6 -26.79 -31.76 3.25
C ARG A 6 -27.30 -30.30 3.19
N LEU A 7 -28.57 -30.12 3.48
CA LEU A 7 -29.18 -28.78 3.49
C LEU A 7 -28.54 -27.87 4.56
N ALA A 8 -28.28 -28.42 5.76
CA ALA A 8 -27.59 -27.71 6.82
C ALA A 8 -26.19 -27.27 6.41
N PHE A 9 -25.39 -28.15 5.73
CA PHE A 9 -24.08 -27.79 5.22
C PHE A 9 -24.12 -26.67 4.17
N ILE A 10 -25.11 -26.69 3.28
CA ILE A 10 -25.29 -25.63 2.27
C ILE A 10 -25.63 -24.30 2.95
N ILE A 11 -26.56 -24.29 3.90
CA ILE A 11 -26.95 -23.07 4.63
C ILE A 11 -25.79 -22.50 5.42
N ILE A 12 -25.03 -23.35 6.12
CA ILE A 12 -23.83 -22.93 6.86
C ILE A 12 -22.79 -22.35 5.89
N GLY A 13 -22.54 -23.00 4.75
CA GLY A 13 -21.61 -22.52 3.73
C GLY A 13 -22.02 -21.14 3.19
N LEU A 14 -23.30 -20.96 2.86
CA LEU A 14 -23.83 -19.66 2.40
C LEU A 14 -23.74 -18.59 3.48
N ALA A 15 -24.00 -18.92 4.75
CA ALA A 15 -23.86 -17.99 5.86
C ALA A 15 -22.39 -17.55 6.09
N VAL A 16 -21.45 -18.49 6.00
CA VAL A 16 -20.01 -18.20 6.10
C VAL A 16 -19.54 -17.32 4.93
N MET A 17 -19.98 -17.61 3.70
CA MET A 17 -19.70 -16.76 2.54
C MET A 17 -20.26 -15.35 2.72
N GLY A 18 -21.51 -15.23 3.19
CA GLY A 18 -22.14 -13.94 3.49
C GLY A 18 -21.36 -13.15 4.54
N TRP A 19 -20.85 -13.82 5.57
CA TRP A 19 -20.01 -13.20 6.59
C TRP A 19 -18.71 -12.61 6.00
N PHE A 20 -18.00 -13.35 5.17
CA PHE A 20 -16.75 -12.89 4.57
C PHE A 20 -16.92 -11.80 3.50
N ILE A 21 -18.05 -11.78 2.77
CA ILE A 21 -18.28 -10.75 1.76
C ILE A 21 -18.93 -9.48 2.32
N ALA A 22 -19.53 -9.55 3.51
CA ALA A 22 -20.24 -8.42 4.11
C ALA A 22 -19.37 -7.16 4.30
N PRO A 23 -18.09 -7.24 4.73
CA PRO A 23 -17.22 -6.07 4.80
C PRO A 23 -17.02 -5.42 3.44
N THR A 24 -16.77 -6.22 2.38
CA THR A 24 -16.58 -5.72 1.01
C THR A 24 -17.82 -4.99 0.49
N VAL A 25 -19.01 -5.58 0.68
CA VAL A 25 -20.28 -4.95 0.27
C VAL A 25 -20.50 -3.64 1.04
N ARG A 26 -20.28 -3.65 2.36
CA ARG A 26 -20.41 -2.43 3.18
C ARG A 26 -19.44 -1.34 2.76
N TRP A 27 -18.17 -1.69 2.49
CA TRP A 27 -17.13 -0.74 2.12
C TRP A 27 -17.40 -0.09 0.77
N TYR A 28 -17.68 -0.88 -0.27
CA TYR A 28 -17.81 -0.36 -1.63
C TYR A 28 -19.18 0.26 -1.94
N PHE A 29 -20.26 -0.25 -1.36
CA PHE A 29 -21.62 0.17 -1.71
C PHE A 29 -22.29 1.05 -0.66
N PHE A 30 -21.92 0.95 0.61
CA PHE A 30 -22.61 1.66 1.70
C PHE A 30 -21.73 2.68 2.44
N THR A 31 -20.43 2.77 2.18
CA THR A 31 -19.54 3.77 2.78
C THR A 31 -19.38 4.95 1.82
N SER A 32 -19.70 6.17 2.29
CA SER A 32 -19.54 7.40 1.50
C SER A 32 -18.05 7.70 1.25
N GLU A 33 -17.75 8.45 0.18
CA GLU A 33 -16.38 8.80 -0.18
C GLU A 33 -15.68 9.61 0.92
N ASP A 34 -16.38 10.54 1.60
CA ASP A 34 -15.81 11.30 2.73
C ASP A 34 -15.29 10.39 3.84
N LYS A 35 -16.04 9.32 4.19
CA LYS A 35 -15.64 8.33 5.21
C LYS A 35 -14.49 7.43 4.74
N LYS A 36 -14.41 7.17 3.44
CA LYS A 36 -13.27 6.48 2.84
C LYS A 36 -12.01 7.34 2.92
N GLU A 37 -12.15 8.66 2.71
CA GLU A 37 -11.07 9.62 2.89
C GLU A 37 -10.60 9.71 4.34
N GLU A 38 -11.52 9.88 5.29
CA GLU A 38 -11.20 9.89 6.72
C GLU A 38 -10.45 8.62 7.15
N SER A 39 -10.74 7.47 6.54
CA SER A 39 -10.04 6.21 6.84
C SER A 39 -8.55 6.23 6.50
N ASN A 40 -8.05 7.22 5.73
CA ASN A 40 -6.64 7.36 5.38
C ASN A 40 -5.85 8.19 6.40
N LEU A 41 -6.53 8.94 7.29
CA LEU A 41 -5.86 9.76 8.30
C LEU A 41 -5.05 8.90 9.27
N SER A 42 -3.83 9.31 9.60
CA SER A 42 -3.05 8.66 10.66
C SER A 42 -3.63 9.02 12.04
N LEU A 43 -3.24 8.30 13.09
CA LEU A 43 -3.67 8.63 14.45
C LEU A 43 -3.14 10.01 14.87
N ASP A 44 -1.91 10.30 14.48
CA ASP A 44 -1.24 11.56 14.79
C ASP A 44 -1.89 12.75 14.06
N ASP A 45 -2.30 12.54 12.80
CA ASP A 45 -3.05 13.55 12.03
C ASP A 45 -4.39 13.87 12.70
N MET A 46 -5.14 12.82 13.13
CA MET A 46 -6.42 13.00 13.83
C MET A 46 -6.26 13.75 15.16
N ILE A 47 -5.21 13.47 15.92
CA ILE A 47 -4.91 14.17 17.18
C ILE A 47 -4.55 15.63 16.89
N THR A 48 -3.74 15.88 15.86
CA THR A 48 -3.30 17.24 15.46
C THR A 48 -4.48 18.07 14.96
N GLU A 49 -5.43 17.47 14.23
CA GLU A 49 -6.66 18.11 13.75
C GLU A 49 -7.74 18.25 14.83
N GLY A 50 -7.48 17.77 16.04
CA GLY A 50 -8.39 17.93 17.19
C GLY A 50 -9.60 17.01 17.19
N TYR A 51 -9.49 15.83 16.58
CA TYR A 51 -10.56 14.82 16.59
C TYR A 51 -10.89 14.37 18.01
N THR A 52 -12.16 14.26 18.32
CA THR A 52 -12.61 13.68 19.60
C THR A 52 -12.39 12.17 19.62
N LYS A 53 -12.31 11.58 20.81
CA LYS A 53 -12.16 10.12 20.96
C LYS A 53 -13.24 9.33 20.19
N GLU A 54 -14.49 9.81 20.22
CA GLU A 54 -15.59 9.15 19.49
C GLU A 54 -15.41 9.21 17.97
N GLN A 55 -14.86 10.30 17.43
CA GLN A 55 -14.53 10.44 16.01
C GLN A 55 -13.37 9.50 15.62
N ILE A 56 -12.35 9.43 16.47
CA ILE A 56 -11.21 8.51 16.27
C ILE A 56 -11.70 7.06 16.24
N ASP A 57 -12.57 6.64 17.17
CA ASP A 57 -13.13 5.29 17.21
C ASP A 57 -13.95 4.97 15.94
N LYS A 58 -14.70 5.95 15.43
CA LYS A 58 -15.44 5.83 14.16
C LYS A 58 -14.49 5.65 12.97
N VAL A 59 -13.47 6.48 12.85
CA VAL A 59 -12.46 6.36 11.79
C VAL A 59 -11.72 5.03 11.87
N GLN A 60 -11.39 4.55 13.07
CA GLN A 60 -10.79 3.23 13.26
C GLN A 60 -11.73 2.10 12.82
N SER A 61 -13.06 2.25 13.02
CA SER A 61 -14.03 1.27 12.53
C SER A 61 -14.06 1.22 10.99
N TYR A 62 -13.93 2.36 10.29
CA TYR A 62 -13.82 2.42 8.85
C TYR A 62 -12.52 1.81 8.33
N LYS A 63 -11.38 2.04 9.03
CA LYS A 63 -10.10 1.39 8.73
C LYS A 63 -10.21 -0.14 8.83
N ARG A 64 -10.85 -0.64 9.89
CA ARG A 64 -11.09 -2.07 10.05
C ARG A 64 -11.94 -2.63 8.93
N LEU A 65 -13.06 -1.97 8.61
CA LEU A 65 -13.95 -2.37 7.52
C LEU A 65 -13.22 -2.42 6.17
N ARG A 66 -12.37 -1.42 5.90
CA ARG A 66 -11.52 -1.37 4.70
C ARG A 66 -10.54 -2.55 4.66
N ASN A 67 -9.85 -2.82 5.77
CA ASN A 67 -8.86 -3.89 5.85
C ASN A 67 -9.47 -5.30 5.77
N GLU A 68 -10.77 -5.44 6.06
CA GLU A 68 -11.52 -6.68 5.91
C GLU A 68 -12.20 -6.81 4.55
N SER A 69 -12.21 -5.77 3.71
CA SER A 69 -12.78 -5.78 2.37
C SER A 69 -11.78 -6.33 1.35
N VAL A 70 -12.26 -6.70 0.16
CA VAL A 70 -11.38 -7.05 -0.97
C VAL A 70 -10.61 -5.83 -1.43
N ASN A 71 -9.32 -5.99 -1.57
CA ASN A 71 -8.39 -4.94 -1.94
C ASN A 71 -8.31 -4.78 -3.47
N MET A 72 -8.22 -3.54 -3.94
CA MET A 72 -8.05 -3.25 -5.36
C MET A 72 -6.57 -2.95 -5.65
N GLY A 73 -6.03 -3.59 -6.69
CA GLY A 73 -4.66 -3.36 -7.12
C GLY A 73 -4.43 -1.99 -7.74
N LEU A 74 -3.18 -1.72 -8.06
CA LEU A 74 -2.73 -0.46 -8.66
C LEU A 74 -3.50 -0.09 -9.94
N ASP A 75 -3.81 -1.10 -10.77
CA ASP A 75 -4.54 -0.93 -12.02
C ASP A 75 -5.97 -0.41 -11.84
N LEU A 76 -6.56 -0.62 -10.65
CA LEU A 76 -7.95 -0.28 -10.33
C LEU A 76 -8.08 0.95 -9.43
N GLN A 77 -7.13 1.22 -8.53
CA GLN A 77 -7.17 2.39 -7.65
C GLN A 77 -6.26 3.53 -8.11
N GLY A 78 -5.37 3.27 -9.07
CA GLY A 78 -4.24 4.15 -9.33
C GLY A 78 -3.19 4.06 -8.23
N GLY A 79 -2.16 4.89 -8.29
CA GLY A 79 -1.08 4.92 -7.32
C GLY A 79 0.30 4.83 -7.98
N ILE A 80 1.30 4.34 -7.23
CA ILE A 80 2.68 4.24 -7.72
C ILE A 80 3.25 2.84 -7.50
N ARG A 81 4.02 2.36 -8.48
CA ARG A 81 4.89 1.18 -8.38
C ARG A 81 6.32 1.63 -8.65
N ILE A 82 7.21 1.31 -7.73
CA ILE A 82 8.63 1.62 -7.82
C ILE A 82 9.40 0.32 -7.67
N VAL A 83 10.37 0.08 -8.55
CA VAL A 83 11.36 -0.97 -8.38
C VAL A 83 12.68 -0.34 -7.98
N LEU A 84 13.13 -0.70 -6.79
CA LEU A 84 14.36 -0.22 -6.19
C LEU A 84 15.44 -1.29 -6.35
N GLN A 85 16.64 -0.87 -6.73
CA GLN A 85 17.83 -1.70 -6.70
C GLN A 85 18.70 -1.28 -5.52
N ALA A 86 19.08 -2.25 -4.70
CA ALA A 86 19.97 -2.06 -3.56
C ALA A 86 21.43 -2.06 -4.00
N ASP A 87 22.22 -1.14 -3.48
CA ASP A 87 23.64 -1.00 -3.74
C ASP A 87 24.45 -1.79 -2.72
N PHE A 88 24.82 -3.02 -3.10
CA PHE A 88 25.68 -3.87 -2.28
C PHE A 88 27.17 -3.51 -2.40
N GLU A 89 27.59 -2.74 -3.41
CA GLU A 89 28.98 -2.28 -3.54
C GLU A 89 29.29 -1.26 -2.47
N GLU A 90 28.44 -0.27 -2.32
CA GLU A 90 28.58 0.73 -1.26
C GLU A 90 28.41 0.08 0.13
N TYR A 91 27.48 -0.86 0.30
CA TYR A 91 27.30 -1.58 1.56
C TYR A 91 28.57 -2.34 1.97
N ALA A 92 29.18 -3.07 1.03
CA ALA A 92 30.42 -3.80 1.29
C ALA A 92 31.59 -2.83 1.59
N SER A 93 31.65 -1.71 0.88
CA SER A 93 32.67 -0.66 1.12
C SER A 93 32.57 -0.06 2.54
N ARG A 94 31.35 0.18 3.05
CA ARG A 94 31.13 0.64 4.44
C ARG A 94 31.61 -0.38 5.48
N LEU A 95 31.61 -1.68 5.13
CA LEU A 95 32.12 -2.76 5.99
C LEU A 95 33.61 -3.04 5.76
N GLU A 96 34.31 -2.23 4.96
CA GLU A 96 35.70 -2.42 4.53
C GLU A 96 35.92 -3.80 3.89
N ARG A 97 34.94 -4.33 3.16
CA ARG A 97 34.91 -5.65 2.53
C ARG A 97 34.62 -5.54 1.03
N ASN A 98 34.90 -6.60 0.28
CA ASN A 98 34.49 -6.72 -1.11
C ASN A 98 33.09 -7.33 -1.22
N VAL A 99 32.30 -6.94 -2.22
CA VAL A 99 30.96 -7.48 -2.48
C VAL A 99 30.97 -9.02 -2.60
N SER A 100 32.01 -9.59 -3.22
CA SER A 100 32.16 -11.03 -3.37
C SER A 100 32.40 -11.79 -2.06
N SER A 101 32.76 -11.08 -0.99
CA SER A 101 32.94 -11.65 0.35
C SER A 101 31.64 -11.66 1.18
N LEU A 102 30.57 -11.02 0.70
CA LEU A 102 29.26 -11.04 1.35
C LEU A 102 28.56 -12.36 1.04
N SER A 103 28.18 -13.08 2.08
CA SER A 103 27.39 -14.32 1.93
C SER A 103 25.96 -13.98 1.44
N ALA A 104 25.29 -14.97 0.84
CA ALA A 104 23.88 -14.84 0.45
C ALA A 104 22.98 -14.56 1.67
N GLU A 105 23.36 -15.06 2.84
CA GLU A 105 22.63 -14.88 4.10
C GLU A 105 22.74 -13.42 4.58
N GLU A 106 23.94 -12.82 4.57
CA GLU A 106 24.17 -11.43 4.91
C GLU A 106 23.40 -10.48 3.97
N LYS A 107 23.41 -10.76 2.67
CA LYS A 107 22.63 -10.00 1.68
C LYS A 107 21.13 -10.07 1.94
N ASN A 108 20.61 -11.27 2.23
CA ASN A 108 19.21 -11.48 2.55
C ASN A 108 18.79 -10.70 3.81
N GLU A 109 19.59 -10.78 4.85
CA GLU A 109 19.35 -10.06 6.11
C GLU A 109 19.37 -8.53 5.92
N ALA A 110 20.30 -8.00 5.12
CA ALA A 110 20.34 -6.59 4.77
C ALA A 110 19.09 -6.16 3.99
N MET A 111 18.62 -7.00 3.03
CA MET A 111 17.39 -6.76 2.29
C MET A 111 16.15 -6.81 3.18
N ASP A 112 16.08 -7.73 4.12
CA ASP A 112 14.94 -7.84 5.04
C ASP A 112 14.88 -6.61 5.97
N ARG A 113 16.03 -6.12 6.45
CA ARG A 113 16.12 -4.85 7.18
C ARG A 113 15.69 -3.67 6.33
N LEU A 114 16.11 -3.62 5.04
CA LEU A 114 15.68 -2.59 4.10
C LEU A 114 14.16 -2.58 3.94
N ILE A 115 13.56 -3.75 3.68
CA ILE A 115 12.11 -3.90 3.52
C ILE A 115 11.37 -3.46 4.78
N SER A 116 11.88 -3.83 5.95
CA SER A 116 11.29 -3.42 7.23
C SER A 116 11.29 -1.90 7.42
N ARG A 117 12.41 -1.24 7.11
CA ARG A 117 12.52 0.23 7.19
C ARG A 117 11.61 0.94 6.18
N LEU A 118 11.58 0.46 4.93
CA LEU A 118 10.69 1.00 3.91
C LEU A 118 9.22 0.87 4.33
N ARG A 119 8.84 -0.26 4.90
CA ARG A 119 7.48 -0.49 5.41
C ARG A 119 7.14 0.49 6.52
N GLY A 120 7.99 0.65 7.53
CA GLY A 120 7.77 1.60 8.62
C GLY A 120 7.55 3.04 8.12
N ARG A 121 8.35 3.49 7.14
CA ARG A 121 8.19 4.81 6.54
C ARG A 121 6.86 4.98 5.80
N ILE A 122 6.43 3.94 5.08
CA ILE A 122 5.25 3.99 4.21
C ILE A 122 3.95 3.79 4.99
N ASP A 123 3.94 2.92 6.00
CA ASP A 123 2.75 2.65 6.83
C ASP A 123 2.22 3.94 7.50
N GLN A 124 3.09 4.90 7.78
CA GLN A 124 2.72 6.18 8.36
C GLN A 124 1.99 7.13 7.38
N PHE A 125 1.99 6.85 6.07
CA PHE A 125 1.18 7.62 5.10
C PHE A 125 -0.30 7.22 5.09
N GLY A 126 -0.69 6.21 5.88
CA GLY A 126 -2.08 5.72 5.92
C GLY A 126 -2.52 5.02 4.63
N VAL A 127 -1.59 4.69 3.74
CA VAL A 127 -1.86 3.92 2.53
C VAL A 127 -2.25 2.51 2.94
N SER A 128 -3.40 2.03 2.47
CA SER A 128 -4.00 0.77 2.95
C SER A 128 -3.34 -0.37 2.27
N GLU A 129 -2.49 -0.78 1.96
CA GLU A 129 -1.90 -1.98 1.32
C GLU A 129 -0.62 -1.67 0.58
N VAL A 130 0.37 -1.54 1.40
CA VAL A 130 1.72 -1.43 0.90
C VAL A 130 2.19 -2.81 0.46
N GLY A 131 2.28 -3.00 -0.84
CA GLY A 131 2.92 -4.17 -1.43
C GLY A 131 4.43 -3.98 -1.46
N ILE A 132 5.15 -4.44 -0.44
CA ILE A 132 6.62 -4.46 -0.48
C ILE A 132 7.07 -5.91 -0.58
N ARG A 133 7.78 -6.23 -1.65
CA ARG A 133 8.29 -7.58 -1.89
C ARG A 133 9.70 -7.57 -2.49
N LYS A 134 10.48 -8.57 -2.10
CA LYS A 134 11.77 -8.83 -2.70
C LYS A 134 11.60 -9.38 -4.12
N GLN A 135 12.41 -8.92 -5.06
CA GLN A 135 12.47 -9.40 -6.43
C GLN A 135 13.92 -9.74 -6.80
N GLY A 136 14.24 -11.01 -6.92
CA GLY A 136 15.62 -11.44 -7.10
C GLY A 136 16.46 -11.25 -5.82
N GLU A 137 17.76 -11.00 -5.98
CA GLU A 137 18.70 -10.89 -4.87
C GLU A 137 18.88 -9.44 -4.37
N ASP A 138 18.74 -8.46 -5.28
CA ASP A 138 19.12 -7.06 -5.07
C ASP A 138 18.00 -6.05 -5.29
N ARG A 139 16.76 -6.50 -5.57
CA ARG A 139 15.64 -5.60 -5.90
C ARG A 139 14.50 -5.68 -4.91
N VAL A 140 13.85 -4.55 -4.70
CA VAL A 140 12.62 -4.42 -3.92
C VAL A 140 11.56 -3.75 -4.79
N VAL A 141 10.41 -4.39 -4.92
CA VAL A 141 9.23 -3.80 -5.55
C VAL A 141 8.37 -3.20 -4.46
N VAL A 142 8.04 -1.93 -4.61
CA VAL A 142 7.15 -1.18 -3.74
C VAL A 142 5.92 -0.79 -4.56
N GLU A 143 4.75 -1.27 -4.16
CA GLU A 143 3.46 -0.97 -4.78
C GLU A 143 2.56 -0.27 -3.76
N LEU A 144 2.04 0.90 -4.11
CA LEU A 144 1.25 1.76 -3.25
C LEU A 144 -0.06 2.14 -3.96
N PRO A 145 -1.05 1.25 -3.95
CA PRO A 145 -2.35 1.53 -4.53
C PRO A 145 -3.05 2.67 -3.79
N GLY A 146 -3.74 3.55 -4.51
CA GLY A 146 -4.48 4.66 -3.93
C GLY A 146 -3.62 5.81 -3.39
N ALA A 147 -2.31 5.81 -3.61
CA ALA A 147 -1.42 6.91 -3.24
C ALA A 147 -1.82 8.20 -3.98
N ARG A 148 -2.09 9.29 -3.23
CA ARG A 148 -2.54 10.57 -3.80
C ARG A 148 -1.40 11.44 -4.29
N ASP A 149 -0.27 11.41 -3.59
CA ASP A 149 0.93 12.18 -3.90
C ASP A 149 2.13 11.24 -4.12
N PRO A 150 2.30 10.72 -5.35
CA PRO A 150 3.38 9.80 -5.66
C PRO A 150 4.76 10.42 -5.46
N ASP A 151 4.94 11.71 -5.77
CA ASP A 151 6.24 12.37 -5.70
C ASP A 151 6.69 12.55 -4.27
N ARG A 152 5.77 12.91 -3.37
CA ARG A 152 6.03 13.02 -1.93
C ARG A 152 6.43 11.66 -1.34
N ILE A 153 5.67 10.61 -1.62
CA ILE A 153 5.97 9.26 -1.13
C ILE A 153 7.33 8.79 -1.66
N LYS A 154 7.59 9.01 -2.93
CA LYS A 154 8.87 8.70 -3.56
C LYS A 154 10.02 9.40 -2.85
N SER A 155 9.89 10.68 -2.51
CA SER A 155 10.95 11.42 -1.81
C SER A 155 11.27 10.83 -0.43
N VAL A 156 10.27 10.38 0.32
CA VAL A 156 10.45 9.74 1.63
C VAL A 156 11.02 8.33 1.51
N VAL A 157 10.57 7.57 0.52
CA VAL A 157 11.05 6.21 0.24
C VAL A 157 12.52 6.21 -0.18
N LEU A 158 12.93 7.18 -1.01
CA LEU A 158 14.28 7.27 -1.55
C LEU A 158 15.27 7.98 -0.61
N SER A 159 14.78 8.72 0.37
CA SER A 159 15.66 9.35 1.36
C SER A 159 16.46 8.27 2.08
N GLN A 160 17.77 8.44 2.12
CA GLN A 160 18.64 7.53 2.90
C GLN A 160 18.33 7.63 4.39
N GLY A 161 17.93 8.84 4.83
CA GLY A 161 17.63 9.12 6.23
C GLY A 161 18.89 9.15 7.10
N ALA A 162 20.05 9.36 6.47
CA ALA A 162 21.32 9.48 7.17
C ALA A 162 21.41 10.85 7.86
N LEU A 163 20.99 10.88 9.12
CA LEU A 163 21.10 12.07 9.96
C LEU A 163 22.48 12.12 10.63
N THR A 164 23.11 13.28 10.57
CA THR A 164 24.35 13.55 11.33
C THR A 164 24.32 14.95 11.92
N PHE A 165 25.01 15.11 13.05
CA PHE A 165 25.24 16.39 13.70
C PHE A 165 26.73 16.74 13.56
N ASN A 166 27.01 17.81 12.83
CA ASN A 166 28.36 18.20 12.48
C ASN A 166 28.64 19.63 12.94
N LEU A 167 29.79 19.87 13.54
CA LEU A 167 30.20 21.24 13.88
C LEU A 167 30.48 22.04 12.60
N VAL A 168 29.98 23.27 12.56
CA VAL A 168 30.26 24.21 11.47
C VAL A 168 31.60 24.86 11.70
N ASP A 169 32.43 24.93 10.66
CA ASP A 169 33.60 25.79 10.62
C ASP A 169 33.19 27.21 10.18
N GLU A 170 32.89 28.05 11.15
CA GLU A 170 32.42 29.41 10.90
C GLU A 170 33.49 30.27 10.24
N GLN A 171 34.78 30.03 10.54
CA GLN A 171 35.90 30.79 9.97
C GLN A 171 36.07 30.44 8.49
N ALA A 172 36.13 29.14 8.16
CA ALA A 172 36.20 28.69 6.78
C ALA A 172 34.94 29.09 5.99
N THR A 173 33.77 29.01 6.59
CA THR A 173 32.50 29.43 5.95
C THR A 173 32.51 30.96 5.67
N ALA A 174 33.02 31.78 6.57
CA ALA A 174 33.10 33.24 6.39
C ALA A 174 34.10 33.65 5.29
N LEU A 175 35.04 32.79 4.93
CA LEU A 175 35.99 33.04 3.82
C LEU A 175 35.37 32.80 2.43
N ILE A 176 34.18 32.21 2.36
CA ILE A 176 33.47 32.02 1.11
C ILE A 176 32.87 33.37 0.67
N ASN A 177 33.12 33.74 -0.57
CA ASN A 177 32.61 34.96 -1.16
C ASN A 177 31.91 34.70 -2.52
N SER A 178 31.34 35.75 -3.09
CA SER A 178 30.61 35.64 -4.38
C SER A 178 31.47 35.15 -5.54
N ASN A 179 32.80 35.35 -5.50
CA ASN A 179 33.71 34.89 -6.55
C ASN A 179 33.98 33.37 -6.48
N ASP A 180 33.69 32.74 -5.35
CA ASP A 180 33.83 31.30 -5.17
C ASP A 180 32.58 30.53 -5.68
N MET A 181 31.56 31.29 -6.15
CA MET A 181 30.27 30.72 -6.61
C MET A 181 30.11 30.92 -8.11
N VAL A 182 29.82 29.84 -8.86
CA VAL A 182 29.42 29.88 -10.27
C VAL A 182 28.04 29.25 -10.38
N MET A 183 27.07 30.01 -10.85
CA MET A 183 25.64 29.57 -10.97
C MET A 183 25.09 28.99 -9.65
N GLY A 184 25.46 29.55 -8.49
CA GLY A 184 25.03 29.02 -7.19
C GLY A 184 25.76 27.74 -6.76
N VAL A 185 26.82 27.34 -7.44
CA VAL A 185 27.66 26.20 -7.06
C VAL A 185 29.03 26.70 -6.61
N PHE A 186 29.47 26.22 -5.45
CA PHE A 186 30.82 26.52 -4.95
C PHE A 186 31.87 25.80 -5.79
N THR A 187 32.92 26.53 -6.20
CA THR A 187 33.94 26.02 -7.13
C THR A 187 35.37 26.09 -6.58
N ASN A 188 35.58 26.87 -5.53
CA ASN A 188 36.91 27.05 -4.97
C ASN A 188 37.18 26.09 -3.80
N PHE A 189 37.40 24.83 -4.13
CA PHE A 189 37.62 23.75 -3.16
C PHE A 189 38.92 23.91 -2.33
N GLU A 190 39.86 24.77 -2.77
CA GLU A 190 41.09 25.06 -2.01
C GLU A 190 40.81 25.75 -0.67
N LYS A 191 39.66 26.43 -0.57
CA LYS A 191 39.23 27.07 0.70
C LYS A 191 38.61 26.10 1.69
N VAL A 192 38.35 24.84 1.27
CA VAL A 192 37.80 23.82 2.17
C VAL A 192 38.94 23.14 2.89
N PRO A 193 39.02 23.21 4.22
CA PRO A 193 40.05 22.51 4.98
C PRO A 193 40.01 21.02 4.75
N GLU A 194 41.14 20.30 4.90
CA GLU A 194 41.19 18.84 4.71
C GLU A 194 40.21 18.08 5.62
N TYR A 195 39.98 18.61 6.84
CA TYR A 195 38.99 18.07 7.78
C TYR A 195 37.57 18.55 7.50
N GLY A 196 37.37 19.49 6.57
CA GLY A 196 36.08 20.10 6.25
C GLY A 196 35.39 19.43 5.10
N LYS A 197 34.06 19.44 5.11
CA LYS A 197 33.17 19.08 3.99
C LYS A 197 32.25 20.26 3.69
N GLN A 198 32.19 20.65 2.44
CA GLN A 198 31.29 21.69 1.99
C GLN A 198 29.91 21.11 1.74
N LEU A 199 28.89 21.73 2.32
CA LEU A 199 27.48 21.41 2.09
C LEU A 199 26.66 22.70 1.85
N TYR A 200 25.39 22.52 1.52
CA TYR A 200 24.47 23.64 1.30
C TYR A 200 23.25 23.50 2.20
N PHE A 201 22.71 24.63 2.65
CA PHE A 201 21.38 24.69 3.23
C PHE A 201 20.35 24.28 2.18
N TYR A 202 19.43 23.41 2.56
CA TYR A 202 18.41 22.88 1.65
C TYR A 202 17.01 23.47 1.92
N SER A 203 16.84 24.18 3.03
CA SER A 203 15.54 24.69 3.47
C SER A 203 15.14 26.03 2.81
N GLU A 204 15.98 26.63 1.99
CA GLU A 204 15.61 27.86 1.28
C GLU A 204 14.62 27.56 0.15
N LYS A 205 13.59 28.42 0.03
CA LYS A 205 12.61 28.37 -1.03
C LYS A 205 12.77 29.58 -1.94
N ASP A 206 12.67 29.39 -3.24
CA ASP A 206 12.63 30.48 -4.21
C ASP A 206 11.27 31.23 -4.15
N ASP A 207 11.15 32.33 -4.90
CA ASP A 207 9.91 33.13 -4.98
C ASP A 207 8.69 32.33 -5.47
N PHE A 208 8.90 31.14 -6.03
CA PHE A 208 7.87 30.21 -6.49
C PHE A 208 7.62 29.07 -5.49
N GLY A 209 8.21 29.12 -4.29
CA GLY A 209 8.06 28.11 -3.24
C GLY A 209 8.82 26.80 -3.47
N ARG A 210 9.68 26.72 -4.50
CA ARG A 210 10.48 25.53 -4.77
C ARG A 210 11.74 25.56 -3.90
N ARG A 211 12.10 24.41 -3.31
CA ARG A 211 13.33 24.28 -2.54
C ARG A 211 14.54 24.41 -3.46
N VAL A 212 15.38 25.35 -3.17
CA VAL A 212 16.64 25.57 -3.90
C VAL A 212 17.82 25.36 -2.95
N ARG A 213 18.98 25.20 -3.57
CA ARG A 213 20.23 25.15 -2.84
C ARG A 213 20.52 26.52 -2.27
N GLY A 214 20.59 26.61 -0.93
CA GLY A 214 20.87 27.85 -0.20
C GLY A 214 22.36 28.15 -0.07
N ALA A 215 22.73 28.91 0.95
CA ALA A 215 24.10 29.29 1.19
C ALA A 215 25.01 28.07 1.45
N PRO A 216 26.24 28.07 0.92
CA PRO A 216 27.23 27.04 1.23
C PRO A 216 27.71 27.17 2.69
N VAL A 217 27.98 26.06 3.32
CA VAL A 217 28.53 25.98 4.68
C VAL A 217 29.62 24.91 4.75
N ILE A 218 30.69 25.16 5.43
CA ILE A 218 31.76 24.20 5.70
C ILE A 218 31.53 23.56 7.06
N ILE A 219 31.44 22.24 7.09
CA ILE A 219 31.26 21.42 8.27
C ILE A 219 32.45 20.48 8.47
N ASN A 220 32.63 19.96 9.65
CA ASN A 220 33.59 18.88 9.88
C ASN A 220 33.12 17.62 9.16
N LYS A 221 34.04 16.87 8.52
CA LYS A 221 33.72 15.61 7.85
C LYS A 221 33.21 14.54 8.82
N GLU A 222 33.88 14.46 9.97
CA GLU A 222 33.49 13.52 11.01
C GLU A 222 32.29 14.07 11.79
N PRO A 223 31.20 13.33 11.86
CA PRO A 223 30.03 13.75 12.62
C PRO A 223 30.32 13.72 14.11
N SER A 224 29.86 14.74 14.83
CA SER A 224 29.91 14.79 16.29
C SER A 224 28.93 13.83 16.95
N LEU A 225 27.81 13.50 16.23
CA LEU A 225 26.80 12.52 16.62
C LEU A 225 26.10 12.00 15.37
N GLU A 226 25.81 10.71 15.35
CA GLU A 226 25.05 10.07 14.28
C GLU A 226 23.60 9.84 14.67
N GLY A 227 22.70 9.82 13.66
CA GLY A 227 21.29 9.56 13.81
C GLY A 227 20.93 8.15 14.28
N SER A 228 21.89 7.23 14.30
CA SER A 228 21.73 5.89 14.91
C SER A 228 21.38 5.95 16.40
N SER A 229 21.71 7.06 17.05
CA SER A 229 21.37 7.32 18.46
C SER A 229 19.93 7.83 18.67
N LEU A 230 19.17 8.09 17.61
CA LEU A 230 17.81 8.60 17.69
C LEU A 230 16.82 7.46 18.01
N ILE A 231 15.89 7.71 18.95
CA ILE A 231 14.86 6.75 19.34
C ILE A 231 13.45 7.20 18.97
N ASP A 232 13.19 8.51 18.90
CA ASP A 232 11.89 9.05 18.49
C ASP A 232 12.04 10.43 17.85
N ALA A 233 11.09 10.75 16.96
CA ALA A 233 10.94 12.05 16.37
C ALA A 233 9.45 12.36 16.14
N SER A 234 9.03 13.60 16.44
CA SER A 234 7.65 14.05 16.33
C SER A 234 7.54 15.51 15.93
N VAL A 235 6.43 15.88 15.31
CA VAL A 235 6.16 17.27 14.95
C VAL A 235 5.72 18.06 16.19
N THR A 236 6.27 19.26 16.35
CA THR A 236 5.88 20.21 17.39
C THR A 236 5.58 21.57 16.77
N GLY A 237 4.63 22.31 17.37
CA GLY A 237 4.35 23.69 16.95
C GLY A 237 5.44 24.66 17.39
N GLY A 238 5.85 25.55 16.49
CA GLY A 238 6.71 26.70 16.79
C GLY A 238 5.92 27.92 17.31
N GLU A 239 6.63 28.92 17.82
CA GLU A 239 6.04 30.12 18.43
C GLU A 239 5.21 30.98 17.44
N PHE A 240 5.49 30.91 16.15
CA PHE A 240 4.82 31.69 15.11
C PHE A 240 3.94 30.86 14.17
N GLY A 241 3.51 29.65 14.61
CA GLY A 241 2.71 28.75 13.77
C GLY A 241 3.54 27.93 12.77
N GLU A 242 4.86 27.96 12.87
CA GLU A 242 5.77 27.12 12.11
C GLU A 242 5.77 25.70 12.67
N ALA A 243 5.96 24.71 11.81
CA ALA A 243 6.14 23.33 12.23
C ALA A 243 7.62 23.05 12.49
N ASN A 244 7.93 22.49 13.64
CA ASN A 244 9.27 22.06 14.02
C ASN A 244 9.29 20.55 14.27
N VAL A 245 10.47 19.93 14.26
CA VAL A 245 10.62 18.52 14.55
C VAL A 245 11.40 18.33 15.85
N SER A 246 10.75 17.80 16.86
CA SER A 246 11.42 17.40 18.09
C SER A 246 12.01 15.99 17.93
N PHE A 247 13.16 15.75 18.54
CA PHE A 247 13.81 14.45 18.54
C PHE A 247 14.25 14.05 19.94
N GLU A 248 14.36 12.74 20.16
CA GLU A 248 14.84 12.14 21.39
C GLU A 248 15.94 11.12 21.11
N LEU A 249 17.04 11.22 21.86
CA LEU A 249 18.20 10.34 21.74
C LEU A 249 18.16 9.23 22.81
N ASN A 250 18.79 8.10 22.52
CA ASN A 250 19.03 7.05 23.51
C ASN A 250 20.05 7.55 24.58
N ASN A 251 20.24 6.78 25.64
CA ASN A 251 21.08 7.18 26.76
C ASN A 251 22.54 7.44 26.36
N GLU A 252 23.06 6.67 25.41
CA GLU A 252 24.42 6.84 24.91
C GLU A 252 24.56 8.12 24.08
N GLY A 253 23.64 8.32 23.13
CA GLY A 253 23.56 9.53 22.32
C GLY A 253 23.30 10.79 23.15
N ALA A 254 22.47 10.71 24.20
CA ALA A 254 22.21 11.82 25.11
C ALA A 254 23.49 12.22 25.87
N THR A 255 24.28 11.26 26.32
CA THR A 255 25.56 11.51 26.99
C THR A 255 26.57 12.13 26.02
N GLN A 256 26.69 11.60 24.81
CA GLN A 256 27.57 12.14 23.78
C GLN A 256 27.13 13.56 23.37
N PHE A 257 25.82 13.77 23.19
CA PHE A 257 25.25 15.06 22.82
C PHE A 257 25.49 16.14 23.91
N ALA A 258 25.33 15.75 25.19
CA ALA A 258 25.68 16.63 26.32
C ALA A 258 27.15 17.05 26.29
N LEU A 259 28.06 16.09 26.05
CA LEU A 259 29.51 16.39 25.96
C LEU A 259 29.82 17.33 24.78
N VAL A 260 29.27 17.01 23.58
CA VAL A 260 29.47 17.83 22.38
C VAL A 260 28.94 19.24 22.57
N THR A 261 27.73 19.40 23.14
CA THR A 261 27.13 20.72 23.36
C THR A 261 27.82 21.49 24.45
N ALA A 262 28.32 20.85 25.54
CA ALA A 262 29.09 21.50 26.59
C ALA A 262 30.41 22.07 26.08
N GLN A 263 31.13 21.33 25.21
CA GLN A 263 32.43 21.75 24.69
C GLN A 263 32.34 22.80 23.58
N ASN A 264 31.16 22.97 22.95
CA ASN A 264 30.97 23.82 21.78
C ASN A 264 29.87 24.88 21.98
N VAL A 265 29.72 25.39 23.19
CA VAL A 265 28.80 26.51 23.46
C VAL A 265 29.16 27.74 22.61
N ASN A 266 28.17 28.43 22.08
CA ASN A 266 28.26 29.55 21.14
C ASN A 266 28.79 29.18 19.73
N ARG A 267 28.89 27.90 19.38
CA ARG A 267 29.21 27.45 18.01
C ARG A 267 27.97 26.92 17.33
N MET A 268 27.98 26.95 16.00
CA MET A 268 26.90 26.39 15.18
C MET A 268 27.04 24.88 15.05
N LEU A 269 25.93 24.17 15.25
CA LEU A 269 25.82 22.73 15.05
C LEU A 269 24.89 22.46 13.85
N ALA A 270 25.48 22.04 12.74
CA ALA A 270 24.70 21.68 11.55
C ALA A 270 24.00 20.33 11.75
N ILE A 271 22.71 20.32 11.48
CA ILE A 271 21.87 19.12 11.38
C ILE A 271 21.79 18.76 9.90
N VAL A 272 22.43 17.66 9.55
CA VAL A 272 22.63 17.22 8.17
C VAL A 272 21.81 15.97 7.91
N LEU A 273 21.01 15.97 6.86
CA LEU A 273 20.24 14.80 6.39
C LEU A 273 20.57 14.57 4.92
N ASP A 274 21.04 13.39 4.59
CA ASP A 274 21.36 12.99 3.21
C ASP A 274 22.25 14.03 2.48
N ASP A 275 23.33 14.43 3.12
CA ASP A 275 24.29 15.44 2.64
C ASP A 275 23.72 16.85 2.43
N LYS A 276 22.60 17.17 3.08
CA LYS A 276 21.96 18.49 3.03
C LYS A 276 21.84 19.07 4.44
N VAL A 277 22.21 20.31 4.62
CA VAL A 277 22.03 21.01 5.90
C VAL A 277 20.57 21.43 6.02
N ILE A 278 19.87 20.82 6.96
CA ILE A 278 18.46 21.13 7.24
C ILE A 278 18.36 22.36 8.15
N SER A 279 19.23 22.44 9.16
CA SER A 279 19.27 23.52 10.13
C SER A 279 20.69 23.62 10.72
N ALA A 280 21.10 24.77 11.18
CA ALA A 280 22.39 24.96 11.88
C ALA A 280 22.22 25.96 13.04
N PRO A 281 21.54 25.54 14.13
CA PRO A 281 21.35 26.40 15.29
C PRO A 281 22.65 26.64 16.05
N ASN A 282 22.73 27.75 16.77
CA ASN A 282 23.78 27.97 17.77
C ASN A 282 23.50 27.13 19.02
N ILE A 283 24.56 26.56 19.58
CA ILE A 283 24.51 25.85 20.87
C ILE A 283 24.52 26.90 21.98
N ASN A 284 23.37 27.17 22.59
CA ASN A 284 23.25 28.18 23.64
C ASN A 284 23.76 27.68 25.01
N GLN A 285 23.62 26.39 25.26
CA GLN A 285 24.03 25.76 26.54
C GLN A 285 24.18 24.23 26.35
N GLU A 286 24.75 23.57 27.34
CA GLU A 286 24.79 22.11 27.42
C GLU A 286 23.38 21.51 27.42
N ILE A 287 23.14 20.46 26.60
CA ILE A 287 21.86 19.76 26.50
C ILE A 287 22.00 18.36 27.10
N ARG A 288 21.65 18.22 28.40
CA ARG A 288 21.79 16.95 29.14
C ARG A 288 20.67 15.95 28.89
N GLY A 289 19.49 16.41 28.43
CA GLY A 289 18.29 15.56 28.34
C GLY A 289 18.19 14.74 27.10
N GLY A 290 19.13 14.82 26.15
CA GLY A 290 19.09 14.10 24.88
C GLY A 290 17.90 14.48 24.00
N ARG A 291 17.20 15.56 24.28
CA ARG A 291 16.08 16.10 23.51
C ARG A 291 16.45 17.39 22.83
N GLY A 292 16.10 17.53 21.57
CA GLY A 292 16.33 18.74 20.81
C GLY A 292 15.18 19.01 19.85
N VAL A 293 15.22 20.20 19.25
CA VAL A 293 14.21 20.63 18.27
C VAL A 293 14.94 21.09 17.02
N ILE A 294 14.59 20.49 15.90
CA ILE A 294 15.03 20.90 14.57
C ILE A 294 14.09 22.02 14.13
N THR A 295 14.59 23.23 14.11
CA THR A 295 13.86 24.40 13.65
C THR A 295 14.16 24.65 12.18
N GLY A 296 13.14 25.01 11.41
CA GLY A 296 13.26 25.35 10.00
C GLY A 296 11.95 25.97 9.53
N ARG A 297 11.93 26.53 8.34
CA ARG A 297 10.68 27.03 7.74
C ARG A 297 9.93 25.86 7.10
N PHE A 298 9.57 24.85 7.92
CA PHE A 298 8.86 23.67 7.44
C PHE A 298 7.37 23.95 7.33
N THR A 299 6.74 23.42 6.30
CA THR A 299 5.30 23.18 6.32
C THR A 299 4.98 22.01 7.25
N ILE A 300 3.73 21.85 7.63
CA ILE A 300 3.31 20.71 8.49
C ILE A 300 3.65 19.38 7.83
N GLU A 301 3.40 19.27 6.52
CA GLU A 301 3.69 18.05 5.76
C GLU A 301 5.20 17.76 5.71
N GLU A 302 6.03 18.79 5.50
CA GLU A 302 7.49 18.65 5.49
C GLU A 302 8.04 18.20 6.84
N ALA A 303 7.51 18.77 7.92
CA ALA A 303 7.89 18.36 9.28
C ALA A 303 7.46 16.93 9.59
N GLN A 304 6.26 16.51 9.13
CA GLN A 304 5.80 15.14 9.27
C GLN A 304 6.69 14.16 8.50
N ASP A 305 7.04 14.49 7.26
CA ASP A 305 7.91 13.63 6.44
C ASP A 305 9.30 13.50 7.04
N LEU A 306 9.85 14.62 7.53
CA LEU A 306 11.14 14.62 8.24
C LEU A 306 11.07 13.77 9.53
N ALA A 307 10.02 13.94 10.34
CA ALA A 307 9.84 13.16 11.55
C ALA A 307 9.72 11.65 11.24
N ARG A 308 9.00 11.26 10.17
CA ARG A 308 8.89 9.87 9.70
C ARG A 308 10.24 9.29 9.32
N ILE A 309 11.03 10.02 8.51
CA ILE A 309 12.36 9.59 8.10
C ILE A 309 13.26 9.39 9.31
N LEU A 310 13.25 10.34 10.25
CA LEU A 310 14.07 10.30 11.44
C LEU A 310 13.67 9.17 12.39
N LYS A 311 12.38 8.96 12.61
CA LYS A 311 11.84 7.92 13.49
C LYS A 311 12.20 6.51 13.01
N GLU A 312 12.10 6.25 11.70
CA GLU A 312 12.47 4.97 11.13
C GLU A 312 13.99 4.80 10.97
N GLY A 313 14.71 5.92 10.92
CA GLY A 313 16.16 5.94 10.79
C GLY A 313 16.67 5.67 9.38
N ALA A 314 18.00 5.57 9.27
CA ALA A 314 18.68 5.37 7.99
C ALA A 314 18.37 4.00 7.37
N LEU A 315 18.35 3.99 6.02
CA LEU A 315 18.29 2.74 5.27
C LEU A 315 19.62 1.99 5.39
N PRO A 316 19.60 0.68 5.59
CA PRO A 316 20.82 -0.13 5.69
C PRO A 316 21.57 -0.22 4.36
N LEU A 317 20.87 -0.08 3.26
CA LEU A 317 21.37 -0.14 1.90
C LEU A 317 20.95 1.12 1.16
N ASN A 318 21.85 1.70 0.36
CA ASN A 318 21.47 2.71 -0.61
C ASN A 318 20.59 2.08 -1.69
N VAL A 319 19.59 2.82 -2.15
CA VAL A 319 18.66 2.35 -3.16
C VAL A 319 18.57 3.31 -4.33
N THR A 320 18.50 2.78 -5.53
CA THR A 320 18.28 3.53 -6.77
C THR A 320 16.99 3.05 -7.44
N VAL A 321 16.25 3.98 -8.05
CA VAL A 321 15.05 3.64 -8.83
C VAL A 321 15.48 3.12 -10.20
N ILE A 322 15.09 1.89 -10.52
CA ILE A 322 15.32 1.29 -11.84
C ILE A 322 14.06 1.24 -12.70
N GLU A 323 12.88 1.22 -12.07
CA GLU A 323 11.60 1.26 -12.76
C GLU A 323 10.60 2.06 -11.92
N GLU A 324 9.81 2.90 -12.58
CA GLU A 324 8.75 3.67 -11.97
C GLU A 324 7.51 3.64 -12.87
N ALA A 325 6.36 3.32 -12.30
CA ALA A 325 5.07 3.37 -12.97
C ALA A 325 4.07 4.10 -12.07
N VAL A 326 3.56 5.22 -12.56
CA VAL A 326 2.52 6.00 -11.89
C VAL A 326 1.22 5.82 -12.66
N VAL A 327 0.18 5.33 -11.97
CA VAL A 327 -1.17 5.18 -12.52
C VAL A 327 -2.06 6.23 -11.89
N GLY A 328 -2.58 7.15 -12.70
CA GLY A 328 -3.49 8.19 -12.23
C GLY A 328 -4.79 7.58 -11.68
N GLN A 329 -5.36 8.19 -10.65
CA GLN A 329 -6.62 7.71 -10.04
C GLN A 329 -7.79 7.69 -11.02
N SER A 330 -7.84 8.63 -11.97
CA SER A 330 -8.87 8.65 -13.03
C SER A 330 -8.78 7.41 -13.94
N ILE A 331 -7.58 6.99 -14.29
CA ILE A 331 -7.34 5.78 -15.11
C ILE A 331 -7.79 4.52 -14.36
N GLY A 332 -7.50 4.46 -13.06
CA GLY A 332 -7.97 3.38 -12.19
C GLY A 332 -9.49 3.30 -12.13
N ALA A 333 -10.16 4.45 -11.89
CA ALA A 333 -11.62 4.53 -11.84
C ALA A 333 -12.29 4.12 -13.17
N ASP A 334 -11.74 4.53 -14.31
CA ASP A 334 -12.22 4.13 -15.63
C ASP A 334 -12.01 2.62 -15.86
N SER A 335 -10.89 2.08 -15.41
CA SER A 335 -10.60 0.63 -15.47
C SER A 335 -11.57 -0.19 -14.63
N VAL A 336 -11.91 0.26 -13.41
CA VAL A 336 -12.95 -0.37 -12.57
C VAL A 336 -14.29 -0.36 -13.28
N LYS A 337 -14.71 0.80 -13.81
CA LYS A 337 -15.98 0.92 -14.52
C LYS A 337 -16.05 0.03 -15.75
N ALA A 338 -15.00 0.00 -16.56
CA ALA A 338 -14.92 -0.86 -17.73
C ALA A 338 -14.92 -2.35 -17.35
N GLY A 339 -14.09 -2.74 -16.35
CA GLY A 339 -13.99 -4.11 -15.87
C GLY A 339 -15.29 -4.64 -15.25
N THR A 340 -15.94 -3.84 -14.39
CA THR A 340 -17.23 -4.21 -13.79
C THR A 340 -18.33 -4.29 -14.85
N THR A 341 -18.37 -3.37 -15.81
CA THR A 341 -19.33 -3.42 -16.93
C THR A 341 -19.12 -4.68 -17.77
N ALA A 342 -17.88 -5.02 -18.09
CA ALA A 342 -17.55 -6.25 -18.82
C ALA A 342 -17.97 -7.51 -18.06
N LEU A 343 -17.72 -7.55 -16.73
CA LEU A 343 -18.14 -8.65 -15.86
C LEU A 343 -19.66 -8.84 -15.85
N PHE A 344 -20.41 -7.74 -15.67
CA PHE A 344 -21.88 -7.80 -15.71
C PHE A 344 -22.41 -8.20 -17.09
N MET A 345 -21.83 -7.68 -18.16
CA MET A 345 -22.24 -8.02 -19.53
C MET A 345 -21.98 -9.50 -19.84
N ALA A 346 -20.81 -10.01 -19.46
CA ALA A 346 -20.47 -11.42 -19.60
C ALA A 346 -21.44 -12.31 -18.80
N PHE A 347 -21.74 -11.93 -17.54
CA PHE A 347 -22.71 -12.64 -16.70
C PHE A 347 -24.10 -12.72 -17.37
N ILE A 348 -24.61 -11.57 -17.84
CA ILE A 348 -25.94 -11.49 -18.49
C ILE A 348 -25.96 -12.33 -19.77
N LEU A 349 -24.92 -12.26 -20.60
CA LEU A 349 -24.86 -13.05 -21.86
C LEU A 349 -24.86 -14.56 -21.58
N VAL A 350 -24.06 -15.02 -20.61
CA VAL A 350 -24.01 -16.43 -20.22
C VAL A 350 -25.34 -16.86 -19.60
N ALA A 351 -25.93 -16.06 -18.72
CA ALA A 351 -27.22 -16.35 -18.11
C ALA A 351 -28.33 -16.46 -19.14
N LEU A 352 -28.43 -15.52 -20.10
CA LEU A 352 -29.39 -15.55 -21.17
C LEU A 352 -29.21 -16.79 -22.04
N PHE A 353 -27.98 -17.12 -22.42
CA PHE A 353 -27.67 -18.34 -23.19
C PHE A 353 -28.15 -19.61 -22.46
N MET A 354 -27.80 -19.72 -21.16
CA MET A 354 -28.18 -20.88 -20.35
C MET A 354 -29.70 -21.02 -20.21
N ILE A 355 -30.39 -19.91 -19.91
CA ILE A 355 -31.86 -19.92 -19.77
C ILE A 355 -32.53 -20.22 -21.11
N ALA A 356 -32.06 -19.66 -22.22
CA ALA A 356 -32.62 -19.88 -23.54
C ALA A 356 -32.45 -21.36 -23.98
N THR A 357 -31.29 -21.95 -23.71
CA THR A 357 -30.95 -23.32 -24.16
C THR A 357 -31.53 -24.40 -23.24
N TYR A 358 -31.42 -24.21 -21.91
CA TYR A 358 -31.74 -25.24 -20.90
C TYR A 358 -32.99 -24.90 -20.05
N ARG A 359 -33.65 -23.77 -20.31
CA ARG A 359 -34.88 -23.34 -19.62
C ARG A 359 -34.71 -23.38 -18.09
N LEU A 360 -35.52 -24.19 -17.38
CA LEU A 360 -35.49 -24.29 -15.91
C LEU A 360 -34.12 -24.74 -15.36
N SER A 361 -33.50 -25.72 -16.02
CA SER A 361 -32.14 -26.17 -15.63
C SER A 361 -31.10 -25.05 -15.82
N GLY A 362 -31.29 -24.19 -16.83
CA GLY A 362 -30.46 -23.01 -17.07
C GLY A 362 -30.57 -21.97 -15.95
N ILE A 363 -31.74 -21.80 -15.34
CA ILE A 363 -31.91 -20.92 -14.16
C ILE A 363 -31.10 -21.45 -12.98
N LEU A 364 -31.16 -22.76 -12.72
CA LEU A 364 -30.40 -23.40 -11.64
C LEU A 364 -28.86 -23.24 -11.85
N ALA A 365 -28.42 -23.45 -13.11
CA ALA A 365 -27.01 -23.24 -13.46
C ALA A 365 -26.56 -21.76 -13.30
N THR A 366 -27.43 -20.81 -13.62
CA THR A 366 -27.16 -19.37 -13.42
C THR A 366 -27.02 -19.02 -11.94
N ILE A 367 -27.89 -19.61 -11.10
CA ILE A 367 -27.76 -19.43 -9.62
C ILE A 367 -26.45 -20.04 -9.11
N ALA A 368 -26.08 -21.24 -9.59
CA ALA A 368 -24.84 -21.89 -9.23
C ALA A 368 -23.61 -21.05 -9.66
N MET A 369 -23.64 -20.44 -10.84
CA MET A 369 -22.62 -19.53 -11.35
C MET A 369 -22.51 -18.27 -10.46
N LEU A 370 -23.63 -17.68 -10.05
CA LEU A 370 -23.63 -16.54 -9.12
C LEU A 370 -22.99 -16.91 -7.78
N ILE A 371 -23.36 -18.07 -7.22
CA ILE A 371 -22.78 -18.56 -5.96
C ILE A 371 -21.27 -18.80 -6.12
N ASN A 372 -20.81 -19.28 -7.26
CA ASN A 372 -19.39 -19.48 -7.55
C ASN A 372 -18.62 -18.15 -7.52
N ILE A 373 -19.13 -17.10 -8.19
CA ILE A 373 -18.52 -15.76 -8.15
C ILE A 373 -18.44 -15.22 -6.73
N VAL A 374 -19.56 -15.33 -5.98
CA VAL A 374 -19.62 -14.90 -4.58
C VAL A 374 -18.62 -15.68 -3.72
N LEU A 375 -18.48 -16.99 -3.96
CA LEU A 375 -17.50 -17.83 -3.26
C LEU A 375 -16.07 -17.37 -3.54
N VAL A 376 -15.71 -17.11 -4.79
CA VAL A 376 -14.35 -16.63 -5.13
C VAL A 376 -14.06 -15.31 -4.42
N ILE A 377 -14.98 -14.34 -4.47
CA ILE A 377 -14.82 -13.05 -3.78
C ILE A 377 -14.73 -13.25 -2.25
N ALA A 378 -15.57 -14.15 -1.69
CA ALA A 378 -15.56 -14.44 -0.26
C ALA A 378 -14.25 -15.09 0.24
N VAL A 379 -13.54 -15.81 -0.65
CA VAL A 379 -12.23 -16.40 -0.34
C VAL A 379 -11.11 -15.36 -0.48
N LEU A 380 -11.19 -14.46 -1.47
CA LEU A 380 -10.19 -13.41 -1.68
C LEU A 380 -10.11 -12.45 -0.50
N SER A 381 -11.24 -12.10 0.14
CA SER A 381 -11.31 -11.13 1.23
C SER A 381 -10.44 -11.52 2.45
N PRO A 382 -10.64 -12.69 3.11
CA PRO A 382 -9.84 -13.06 4.29
C PRO A 382 -8.38 -13.36 3.97
N LEU A 383 -8.07 -13.78 2.74
CA LEU A 383 -6.70 -14.04 2.29
C LEU A 383 -5.96 -12.75 1.90
N ARG A 384 -6.63 -11.61 1.93
CA ARG A 384 -6.08 -10.30 1.54
C ARG A 384 -5.44 -10.28 0.16
N PHE A 385 -6.00 -11.02 -0.78
CA PHE A 385 -5.57 -10.93 -2.16
C PHE A 385 -6.10 -9.66 -2.82
N THR A 386 -5.23 -9.02 -3.60
CA THR A 386 -5.60 -7.82 -4.37
C THR A 386 -6.31 -8.20 -5.65
N LEU A 387 -7.47 -7.58 -5.89
CA LEU A 387 -8.18 -7.68 -7.17
C LEU A 387 -7.52 -6.71 -8.17
N THR A 388 -7.06 -7.26 -9.29
CA THR A 388 -6.43 -6.52 -10.38
C THR A 388 -7.26 -6.64 -11.66
N LEU A 389 -6.95 -5.86 -12.69
CA LEU A 389 -7.62 -5.99 -14.00
C LEU A 389 -7.49 -7.41 -14.58
N PRO A 390 -6.31 -8.06 -14.58
CA PRO A 390 -6.20 -9.48 -14.90
C PRO A 390 -7.05 -10.40 -13.99
N GLY A 391 -7.20 -10.03 -12.70
CA GLY A 391 -8.07 -10.75 -11.77
C GLY A 391 -9.55 -10.73 -12.19
N ILE A 392 -10.05 -9.59 -12.67
CA ILE A 392 -11.41 -9.46 -13.22
C ILE A 392 -11.55 -10.34 -14.48
N ALA A 393 -10.55 -10.36 -15.37
CA ALA A 393 -10.55 -11.26 -16.52
C ALA A 393 -10.56 -12.74 -16.10
N GLY A 394 -9.84 -13.10 -15.03
CA GLY A 394 -9.88 -14.42 -14.40
C GLY A 394 -11.26 -14.80 -13.87
N LEU A 395 -11.99 -13.85 -13.25
CA LEU A 395 -13.37 -14.06 -12.82
C LEU A 395 -14.30 -14.37 -14.01
N ILE A 396 -14.17 -13.65 -15.13
CA ILE A 396 -14.94 -13.88 -16.35
C ILE A 396 -14.63 -15.27 -16.90
N LEU A 397 -13.37 -15.67 -16.95
CA LEU A 397 -12.96 -17.01 -17.36
C LEU A 397 -13.54 -18.08 -16.44
N THR A 398 -13.50 -17.87 -15.13
CA THR A 398 -14.06 -18.79 -14.13
C THR A 398 -15.57 -18.97 -14.31
N MET A 399 -16.31 -17.90 -14.68
CA MET A 399 -17.73 -18.00 -15.02
C MET A 399 -17.97 -18.95 -16.21
N GLY A 400 -17.15 -18.85 -17.26
CA GLY A 400 -17.24 -19.74 -18.41
C GLY A 400 -17.02 -21.21 -18.03
N MET A 401 -15.96 -21.48 -17.27
CA MET A 401 -15.63 -22.83 -16.79
C MET A 401 -16.67 -23.41 -15.83
N ALA A 402 -17.27 -22.57 -14.96
CA ALA A 402 -18.29 -23.02 -14.01
C ALA A 402 -19.59 -23.48 -14.71
N VAL A 403 -19.90 -22.91 -15.88
CA VAL A 403 -21.05 -23.27 -16.68
C VAL A 403 -20.79 -24.53 -17.51
N ASP A 404 -19.56 -24.74 -17.96
CA ASP A 404 -19.19 -25.87 -18.84
C ASP A 404 -19.52 -27.22 -18.18
N ALA A 405 -19.20 -27.40 -16.90
CA ALA A 405 -19.57 -28.62 -16.16
C ALA A 405 -21.08 -28.87 -16.13
N ASN A 406 -21.89 -27.81 -15.99
CA ASN A 406 -23.34 -27.93 -15.99
C ASN A 406 -23.88 -28.28 -17.42
N ILE A 407 -23.28 -27.71 -18.46
CA ILE A 407 -23.60 -28.00 -19.85
C ILE A 407 -23.37 -29.48 -20.15
N ILE A 408 -22.19 -30.02 -19.77
CA ILE A 408 -21.88 -31.45 -20.00
C ILE A 408 -22.88 -32.33 -19.29
N ILE A 409 -23.27 -32.04 -18.06
CA ILE A 409 -24.25 -32.80 -17.30
C ILE A 409 -25.64 -32.75 -18.02
N PHE A 410 -26.08 -31.57 -18.45
CA PHE A 410 -27.38 -31.39 -19.06
C PHE A 410 -27.44 -32.05 -20.45
N GLU A 411 -26.39 -31.95 -21.27
CA GLU A 411 -26.35 -32.65 -22.58
C GLU A 411 -26.28 -34.16 -22.38
N ARG A 412 -25.55 -34.66 -21.38
CA ARG A 412 -25.54 -36.11 -21.08
C ARG A 412 -26.91 -36.64 -20.66
N ILE A 413 -27.62 -35.91 -19.80
CA ILE A 413 -28.97 -36.26 -19.40
C ILE A 413 -29.90 -36.30 -20.64
N LYS A 414 -29.79 -35.30 -21.51
CA LYS A 414 -30.60 -35.23 -22.73
C LYS A 414 -30.26 -36.34 -23.70
N GLU A 415 -29.00 -36.71 -23.89
CA GLU A 415 -28.53 -37.84 -24.68
C GLU A 415 -29.06 -39.16 -24.13
N GLU A 416 -28.93 -39.44 -22.85
CA GLU A 416 -29.43 -40.65 -22.20
C GLU A 416 -30.94 -40.77 -22.34
N LEU A 417 -31.70 -39.67 -22.16
CA LEU A 417 -33.14 -39.65 -22.34
C LEU A 417 -33.53 -39.90 -23.80
N SER A 418 -32.76 -39.41 -24.79
CA SER A 418 -33.02 -39.63 -26.20
C SER A 418 -32.71 -41.05 -26.68
N ASN A 419 -31.79 -41.74 -25.98
CA ASN A 419 -31.37 -43.12 -26.31
C ASN A 419 -32.22 -44.21 -25.65
N ILE A 420 -33.23 -43.86 -24.85
CA ILE A 420 -34.14 -44.84 -24.28
C ILE A 420 -34.93 -45.49 -25.47
N PRO A 421 -34.80 -46.80 -25.66
CA PRO A 421 -35.44 -47.45 -26.80
C PRO A 421 -36.96 -47.59 -26.60
N THR A 422 -37.68 -46.53 -26.89
CA THR A 422 -39.14 -46.53 -26.88
C THR A 422 -39.66 -46.06 -28.21
N LEU A 423 -40.80 -46.64 -28.64
CA LEU A 423 -41.55 -46.27 -29.85
C LEU A 423 -42.25 -44.90 -29.72
N LEU A 424 -42.11 -44.23 -28.57
CA LEU A 424 -42.79 -42.98 -28.25
C LEU A 424 -41.73 -41.83 -28.10
N LYS A 425 -42.05 -40.71 -28.75
CA LYS A 425 -41.28 -39.48 -28.51
C LYS A 425 -41.51 -38.96 -27.08
N PHE A 426 -40.45 -38.84 -26.28
CA PHE A 426 -40.54 -38.19 -24.98
C PHE A 426 -40.60 -36.69 -25.14
N ASP A 427 -41.65 -36.07 -24.67
CA ASP A 427 -41.73 -34.63 -24.41
C ASP A 427 -41.63 -34.42 -22.90
N ILE A 428 -40.52 -33.84 -22.44
CA ILE A 428 -40.34 -33.51 -21.02
C ILE A 428 -41.11 -32.22 -20.76
N LEU A 429 -42.33 -32.36 -20.30
CA LEU A 429 -43.19 -31.25 -19.93
C LEU A 429 -43.27 -31.14 -18.39
N ASN A 430 -43.17 -29.93 -17.87
CA ASN A 430 -43.52 -29.69 -16.48
C ASN A 430 -45.04 -29.82 -16.36
N TYR A 431 -45.53 -30.82 -15.63
CA TYR A 431 -46.96 -31.12 -15.45
C TYR A 431 -47.74 -29.86 -15.02
N TYR A 432 -47.17 -29.00 -14.21
CA TYR A 432 -47.83 -27.78 -13.72
C TYR A 432 -47.94 -26.67 -14.78
N ASP A 433 -47.14 -26.72 -15.84
CA ASP A 433 -47.12 -25.73 -16.91
C ASP A 433 -48.00 -26.15 -18.11
N ILE A 434 -48.60 -27.35 -18.07
CA ILE A 434 -49.49 -27.86 -19.13
C ILE A 434 -50.79 -27.06 -19.13
N LYS A 435 -50.97 -26.22 -20.15
CA LYS A 435 -52.18 -25.40 -20.37
C LYS A 435 -53.30 -26.17 -21.06
N ASN A 436 -52.99 -27.29 -21.71
CA ASN A 436 -53.99 -28.12 -22.43
C ASN A 436 -54.64 -29.06 -21.43
N THR A 437 -55.89 -28.76 -21.06
CA THR A 437 -56.66 -29.49 -20.07
C THR A 437 -56.92 -30.96 -20.52
N ASN A 438 -57.10 -31.25 -21.84
CA ASN A 438 -57.27 -32.57 -22.30
C ASN A 438 -56.00 -33.44 -22.20
N LEU A 439 -54.82 -32.84 -22.46
CA LEU A 439 -53.53 -33.51 -22.27
C LEU A 439 -53.27 -33.81 -20.79
N LYS A 440 -53.65 -32.88 -19.92
CA LYS A 440 -53.51 -33.04 -18.48
C LYS A 440 -54.38 -34.15 -17.94
N ASN A 441 -55.65 -34.22 -18.37
CA ASN A 441 -56.56 -35.28 -18.00
C ASN A 441 -56.10 -36.67 -18.51
N HIS A 442 -55.54 -36.76 -19.72
CA HIS A 442 -54.97 -38.01 -20.24
C HIS A 442 -53.73 -38.46 -19.44
N ILE A 443 -52.91 -37.53 -18.98
CA ILE A 443 -51.76 -37.84 -18.12
C ILE A 443 -52.25 -38.33 -16.75
N ASP A 444 -53.33 -37.77 -16.21
CA ASP A 444 -53.90 -38.17 -14.93
C ASP A 444 -54.61 -39.52 -14.98
N GLU A 445 -55.23 -39.85 -16.14
CA GLU A 445 -55.95 -41.08 -16.32
C GLU A 445 -55.04 -42.27 -16.74
N ASP A 446 -54.11 -42.03 -17.66
CA ASP A 446 -53.29 -43.08 -18.30
C ASP A 446 -51.83 -43.04 -17.92
N GLY A 447 -51.40 -42.00 -17.13
CA GLY A 447 -50.02 -41.80 -16.77
C GLY A 447 -49.50 -42.82 -15.75
N ILE A 448 -48.30 -43.37 -16.02
CA ILE A 448 -47.57 -44.24 -15.06
C ILE A 448 -46.57 -43.41 -14.30
N VAL A 449 -46.71 -43.36 -13.01
CA VAL A 449 -45.71 -42.69 -12.11
C VAL A 449 -44.47 -43.58 -12.02
N ILE A 450 -43.39 -43.17 -12.68
CA ILE A 450 -42.10 -43.88 -12.67
C ILE A 450 -41.31 -43.58 -11.39
N TYR A 451 -41.50 -42.40 -10.82
CA TYR A 451 -40.84 -41.96 -9.59
C TYR A 451 -41.74 -41.06 -8.74
N ASP A 452 -41.92 -41.39 -7.50
CA ASP A 452 -42.60 -40.56 -6.50
C ASP A 452 -41.66 -40.34 -5.31
N LYS A 453 -41.38 -39.10 -5.00
CA LYS A 453 -40.51 -38.68 -3.90
C LYS A 453 -41.07 -39.04 -2.52
N ASN A 454 -42.36 -39.33 -2.42
CA ASN A 454 -43.07 -39.61 -1.17
C ASN A 454 -43.36 -41.10 -0.95
N LYS A 455 -42.89 -41.95 -1.82
CA LYS A 455 -42.81 -43.41 -1.67
C LYS A 455 -41.34 -43.81 -1.72
#